data_61fe0f1790be628b0ba8d94bdef2dccc
#
_entry.id   61fe0f1790be628b0ba8d94bdef2dccc
#
_cell.length_a   1.000
_cell.length_b   1.000
_cell.length_c   1.000
_cell.angle_alpha   90.00
_cell.angle_beta   90.00
_cell.angle_gamma   90.00
#
_symmetry.space_group_name_H-M   'P 1'
#
loop_
_entity.id
_entity.type
_entity.pdbx_description
1 polymer ?
#
loop_
_entity_poly.entity_id
_entity_poly.type
_entity_poly.pdbx_seq_one_letter_code
_entity_poly.pdbx_strand_id
1 'polypeptide(L)'
;MKTKYLTIVLLAVSLWGCKAQIIPVEQHHSYYKKNGIEIPDGAYLKDVNNLFTKFLGTWKGSYNSNFYEFRIVKNTKSFLGIQKDELLMRYKITDANGNLTENTLSLPNDSPFVLKSGYIAETGSYVFSYIGRNNKCGQNGWVFFNQTKNTTNKAKLFLSVQGESYPICDTGPAEQILPLDWIELTKQ
;
A
#
# COMPACT_ATOMS: atom_id res chain seq x y z
N MET A 1 -18.96 51.06 -24.20
CA MET A 1 -18.63 50.72 -22.80
C MET A 1 -19.19 49.36 -22.37
N LYS A 2 -20.41 48.99 -22.76
CA LYS A 2 -21.04 47.68 -22.33
C LYS A 2 -20.25 46.41 -22.74
N THR A 3 -19.61 46.39 -23.90
CA THR A 3 -18.82 45.26 -24.40
C THR A 3 -17.54 44.99 -23.59
N LYS A 4 -16.90 46.03 -23.05
CA LYS A 4 -15.67 45.87 -22.23
C LYS A 4 -15.96 45.20 -20.89
N TYR A 5 -17.11 45.48 -20.28
CA TYR A 5 -17.52 44.83 -19.02
C TYR A 5 -17.91 43.38 -19.22
N LEU A 6 -18.51 43.01 -20.36
CA LEU A 6 -18.86 41.63 -20.68
C LEU A 6 -17.62 40.74 -20.82
N THR A 7 -16.55 41.27 -21.45
CA THR A 7 -15.28 40.53 -21.60
C THR A 7 -14.59 40.32 -20.26
N ILE A 8 -14.61 41.30 -19.36
CA ILE A 8 -14.02 41.17 -17.99
C ILE A 8 -14.78 40.14 -17.14
N VAL A 9 -16.11 40.13 -17.22
CA VAL A 9 -16.95 39.16 -16.50
C VAL A 9 -16.69 37.73 -17.03
N LEU A 10 -16.56 37.54 -18.35
CA LEU A 10 -16.22 36.24 -18.92
C LEU A 10 -14.83 35.73 -18.48
N LEU A 11 -13.85 36.64 -18.41
CA LEU A 11 -12.50 36.30 -17.92
C LEU A 11 -12.48 35.93 -16.41
N ALA A 12 -13.30 36.60 -15.60
CA ALA A 12 -13.40 36.33 -14.16
C ALA A 12 -14.05 34.96 -13.86
N VAL A 13 -15.00 34.51 -14.66
CA VAL A 13 -15.66 33.21 -14.50
C VAL A 13 -14.74 32.03 -14.89
N SER A 14 -13.81 32.25 -15.81
CA SER A 14 -12.84 31.21 -16.23
C SER A 14 -11.76 30.91 -15.19
N LEU A 15 -11.62 31.73 -14.13
CA LEU A 15 -10.65 31.53 -13.05
C LEU A 15 -11.16 30.58 -11.93
N TRP A 16 -12.38 30.11 -12.02
CA TRP A 16 -12.90 29.05 -11.12
C TRP A 16 -12.41 27.69 -11.62
N GLY A 17 -11.08 27.57 -11.70
CA GLY A 17 -10.42 26.34 -12.06
C GLY A 17 -10.86 25.20 -11.14
N CYS A 18 -11.20 24.10 -11.75
CA CYS A 18 -11.52 22.83 -11.10
C CYS A 18 -10.34 22.43 -10.17
N LYS A 19 -10.43 22.74 -8.87
CA LYS A 19 -9.45 22.25 -7.89
C LYS A 19 -9.73 20.78 -7.66
N ALA A 20 -8.72 19.93 -7.87
CA ALA A 20 -8.81 18.52 -7.49
C ALA A 20 -9.30 18.43 -6.03
N GLN A 21 -10.34 17.64 -5.80
CA GLN A 21 -10.82 17.39 -4.45
C GLN A 21 -9.77 16.59 -3.68
N ILE A 22 -9.23 17.18 -2.61
CA ILE A 22 -8.28 16.48 -1.73
C ILE A 22 -9.08 15.67 -0.72
N ILE A 23 -8.82 14.36 -0.68
CA ILE A 23 -9.39 13.41 0.27
C ILE A 23 -8.24 12.88 1.14
N PRO A 24 -8.29 13.01 2.47
CA PRO A 24 -7.29 12.41 3.35
C PRO A 24 -7.21 10.88 3.17
N VAL A 25 -5.98 10.33 3.14
CA VAL A 25 -5.78 8.88 2.89
C VAL A 25 -6.45 7.97 3.90
N GLU A 26 -6.64 8.43 5.14
CA GLU A 26 -7.35 7.70 6.19
C GLU A 26 -8.85 7.54 5.92
N GLN A 27 -9.42 8.38 5.06
CA GLN A 27 -10.82 8.27 4.64
C GLN A 27 -11.00 7.27 3.50
N HIS A 28 -9.92 6.78 2.88
CA HIS A 28 -9.96 5.86 1.74
C HIS A 28 -10.81 4.61 2.03
N HIS A 29 -10.70 4.06 3.25
CA HIS A 29 -11.46 2.88 3.64
C HIS A 29 -12.98 3.09 3.61
N SER A 30 -13.47 4.29 3.91
CA SER A 30 -14.90 4.59 3.92
C SER A 30 -15.53 4.50 2.52
N TYR A 31 -14.75 4.70 1.46
CA TYR A 31 -15.19 4.56 0.07
C TYR A 31 -15.35 3.10 -0.37
N TYR A 32 -14.80 2.13 0.35
CA TYR A 32 -14.97 0.70 0.10
C TYR A 32 -16.13 0.08 0.90
N LYS A 33 -16.73 0.79 1.85
CA LYS A 33 -17.88 0.29 2.62
C LYS A 33 -19.10 0.17 1.71
N LYS A 34 -19.95 -0.81 2.00
CA LYS A 34 -21.06 -1.39 1.24
C LYS A 34 -22.10 -0.42 0.63
N ASN A 35 -22.08 0.85 1.03
CA ASN A 35 -22.85 1.95 0.45
C ASN A 35 -21.90 3.00 -0.16
N GLY A 36 -20.77 2.53 -0.71
CA GLY A 36 -19.63 3.33 -1.08
C GLY A 36 -19.99 4.54 -1.92
N ILE A 37 -19.68 5.69 -1.38
CA ILE A 37 -19.52 6.90 -2.17
C ILE A 37 -18.32 6.63 -3.06
N GLU A 38 -18.50 6.67 -4.38
CA GLU A 38 -17.39 6.56 -5.31
C GLU A 38 -16.41 7.70 -5.11
N ILE A 39 -15.11 7.40 -5.25
CA ILE A 39 -14.09 8.45 -5.22
C ILE A 39 -14.34 9.34 -6.46
N PRO A 40 -14.56 10.65 -6.27
CA PRO A 40 -14.84 11.56 -7.37
C PRO A 40 -13.70 11.58 -8.41
N ASP A 41 -14.05 11.70 -9.68
CA ASP A 41 -13.07 11.90 -10.74
C ASP A 41 -12.21 13.13 -10.48
N GLY A 42 -10.92 13.02 -10.76
CA GLY A 42 -9.95 14.09 -10.50
C GLY A 42 -9.57 14.26 -9.02
N ALA A 43 -10.09 13.43 -8.11
CA ALA A 43 -9.73 13.50 -6.70
C ALA A 43 -8.27 13.11 -6.45
N TYR A 44 -7.70 13.65 -5.35
CA TYR A 44 -6.40 13.27 -4.84
C TYR A 44 -6.52 12.74 -3.41
N LEU A 45 -6.35 11.42 -3.25
CA LEU A 45 -6.20 10.80 -1.94
C LEU A 45 -4.80 11.10 -1.41
N LYS A 46 -4.69 12.08 -0.55
CA LYS A 46 -3.42 12.65 -0.11
C LYS A 46 -3.15 12.37 1.37
N ASP A 47 -1.92 12.04 1.69
CA ASP A 47 -1.43 11.95 3.08
C ASP A 47 -1.20 13.36 3.66
N VAL A 48 -2.29 14.08 3.92
CA VAL A 48 -2.25 15.47 4.42
C VAL A 48 -1.83 15.55 5.90
N ASN A 49 -2.04 14.47 6.65
CA ASN A 49 -1.75 14.38 8.08
C ASN A 49 -0.43 13.65 8.37
N ASN A 50 0.38 13.36 7.32
CA ASN A 50 1.67 12.66 7.42
C ASN A 50 1.59 11.31 8.15
N LEU A 51 0.47 10.61 8.03
CA LEU A 51 0.22 9.32 8.71
C LEU A 51 1.13 8.20 8.21
N PHE A 52 1.67 8.34 7.00
CA PHE A 52 2.58 7.34 6.42
C PHE A 52 3.97 7.37 7.04
N THR A 53 4.40 8.50 7.62
CA THR A 53 5.75 8.71 8.15
C THR A 53 6.18 7.62 9.14
N LYS A 54 5.25 7.17 9.98
CA LYS A 54 5.52 6.14 11.00
C LYS A 54 5.87 4.77 10.41
N PHE A 55 5.43 4.47 9.19
CA PHE A 55 5.67 3.19 8.51
C PHE A 55 6.96 3.18 7.68
N LEU A 56 7.43 4.36 7.23
CA LEU A 56 8.56 4.50 6.31
C LEU A 56 9.86 3.96 6.91
N GLY A 57 10.72 3.44 6.04
CA GLY A 57 12.08 3.01 6.40
C GLY A 57 12.30 1.52 6.17
N THR A 58 13.41 1.02 6.74
CA THR A 58 13.80 -0.39 6.68
C THR A 58 13.49 -1.05 8.01
N TRP A 59 12.84 -2.19 7.96
CA TRP A 59 12.41 -2.96 9.11
C TRP A 59 12.94 -4.38 9.02
N LYS A 60 13.44 -4.94 10.12
CA LYS A 60 13.98 -6.30 10.16
C LYS A 60 13.35 -7.12 11.26
N GLY A 61 13.18 -8.42 11.00
CA GLY A 61 12.68 -9.42 11.94
C GLY A 61 12.97 -10.83 11.47
N SER A 62 12.53 -11.82 12.23
CA SER A 62 12.72 -13.24 11.91
C SER A 62 11.44 -14.03 12.17
N TYR A 63 11.26 -15.11 11.41
CA TYR A 63 10.16 -16.06 11.57
C TYR A 63 10.56 -17.42 10.98
N ASN A 64 10.33 -18.51 11.72
CA ASN A 64 10.63 -19.88 11.28
C ASN A 64 12.04 -20.01 10.66
N SER A 65 13.05 -19.53 11.39
CA SER A 65 14.47 -19.53 10.95
C SER A 65 14.78 -18.71 9.69
N ASN A 66 13.84 -17.98 9.15
CA ASN A 66 14.06 -17.02 8.08
C ASN A 66 14.24 -15.61 8.63
N PHE A 67 15.08 -14.84 7.98
CA PHE A 67 15.32 -13.41 8.26
C PHE A 67 14.67 -12.56 7.19
N TYR A 68 13.95 -11.54 7.63
CA TYR A 68 13.19 -10.64 6.77
C TYR A 68 13.73 -9.22 6.86
N GLU A 69 13.89 -8.59 5.70
CA GLU A 69 14.08 -7.15 5.58
C GLU A 69 12.92 -6.60 4.75
N PHE A 70 12.16 -5.66 5.32
CA PHE A 70 11.08 -4.95 4.64
C PHE A 70 11.51 -3.49 4.46
N ARG A 71 11.41 -2.97 3.23
CA ARG A 71 11.67 -1.57 2.92
C ARG A 71 10.39 -0.91 2.46
N ILE A 72 9.92 0.10 3.23
CA ILE A 72 8.69 0.81 2.99
C ILE A 72 9.01 2.24 2.55
N VAL A 73 8.45 2.64 1.40
CA VAL A 73 8.60 3.98 0.83
C VAL A 73 7.24 4.55 0.44
N LYS A 74 7.12 5.88 0.47
CA LYS A 74 5.95 6.59 -0.05
C LYS A 74 6.05 6.69 -1.57
N ASN A 75 4.92 6.55 -2.23
CA ASN A 75 4.75 6.72 -3.67
C ASN A 75 3.46 7.49 -3.94
N THR A 76 3.42 8.25 -5.01
CA THR A 76 2.18 8.85 -5.53
C THR A 76 1.96 8.30 -6.92
N LYS A 77 0.77 7.77 -7.19
CA LYS A 77 0.39 7.26 -8.51
C LYS A 77 -0.88 7.93 -9.02
N SER A 78 -1.03 7.96 -10.33
CA SER A 78 -2.28 8.30 -11.01
C SER A 78 -2.92 7.02 -11.56
N PHE A 79 -4.21 6.86 -11.36
CA PHE A 79 -4.96 5.70 -11.84
C PHE A 79 -6.43 6.10 -12.06
N LEU A 80 -6.99 5.81 -13.24
CA LEU A 80 -8.37 6.11 -13.60
C LEU A 80 -8.81 7.54 -13.26
N GLY A 81 -7.97 8.53 -13.59
CA GLY A 81 -8.30 9.95 -13.37
C GLY A 81 -8.10 10.46 -11.94
N ILE A 82 -7.79 9.60 -10.98
CA ILE A 82 -7.48 9.99 -9.60
C ILE A 82 -6.00 9.94 -9.31
N GLN A 83 -5.54 10.75 -8.35
CA GLN A 83 -4.20 10.62 -7.75
C GLN A 83 -4.31 9.96 -6.38
N LYS A 84 -3.30 9.19 -5.99
CA LYS A 84 -3.26 8.55 -4.68
C LYS A 84 -1.84 8.47 -4.13
N ASP A 85 -1.66 8.97 -2.91
CA ASP A 85 -0.52 8.62 -2.09
C ASP A 85 -0.71 7.20 -1.55
N GLU A 86 0.30 6.38 -1.66
CA GLU A 86 0.31 5.00 -1.15
C GLU A 86 1.68 4.64 -0.59
N LEU A 87 1.75 3.56 0.17
CA LEU A 87 3.01 2.94 0.54
C LEU A 87 3.32 1.77 -0.37
N LEU A 88 4.57 1.66 -0.75
CA LEU A 88 5.15 0.49 -1.41
C LEU A 88 6.04 -0.23 -0.41
N MET A 89 5.87 -1.55 -0.29
CA MET A 89 6.74 -2.39 0.52
C MET A 89 7.46 -3.39 -0.38
N ARG A 90 8.78 -3.39 -0.26
CA ARG A 90 9.67 -4.40 -0.85
C ARG A 90 10.25 -5.23 0.25
N TYR A 91 10.64 -6.45 -0.05
CA TYR A 91 11.20 -7.35 0.94
C TYR A 91 12.33 -8.20 0.40
N LYS A 92 13.19 -8.63 1.31
CA LYS A 92 14.22 -9.63 1.12
C LYS A 92 14.08 -10.67 2.21
N ILE A 93 14.17 -11.95 1.83
CA ILE A 93 14.11 -13.09 2.73
C ILE A 93 15.39 -13.91 2.56
N THR A 94 16.03 -14.25 3.66
CA THR A 94 17.15 -15.18 3.70
C THR A 94 16.88 -16.29 4.71
N ASP A 95 17.34 -17.50 4.43
CA ASP A 95 17.28 -18.62 5.37
C ASP A 95 18.29 -18.48 6.51
N ALA A 96 18.30 -19.46 7.44
CA ALA A 96 19.23 -19.49 8.57
C ALA A 96 20.72 -19.57 8.17
N ASN A 97 21.01 -20.05 6.96
CA ASN A 97 22.37 -20.16 6.42
C ASN A 97 22.79 -18.90 5.65
N GLY A 98 21.89 -17.91 5.53
CA GLY A 98 22.11 -16.68 4.78
C GLY A 98 21.82 -16.80 3.28
N ASN A 99 21.29 -17.94 2.80
CA ASN A 99 20.90 -18.10 1.40
C ASN A 99 19.68 -17.26 1.08
N LEU A 100 19.69 -16.64 -0.10
CA LEU A 100 18.60 -15.80 -0.57
C LEU A 100 17.41 -16.65 -1.01
N THR A 101 16.25 -16.48 -0.36
CA THR A 101 14.99 -17.12 -0.73
C THR A 101 14.17 -16.26 -1.68
N GLU A 102 14.04 -14.96 -1.40
CA GLU A 102 13.32 -14.02 -2.26
C GLU A 102 13.90 -12.61 -2.09
N ASN A 103 13.90 -11.83 -3.19
CA ASN A 103 14.33 -10.44 -3.14
C ASN A 103 13.55 -9.56 -4.11
N THR A 104 12.80 -8.63 -3.57
CA THR A 104 12.03 -7.63 -4.33
C THR A 104 12.62 -6.22 -4.22
N LEU A 105 13.75 -6.04 -3.51
CA LEU A 105 14.29 -4.70 -3.17
C LEU A 105 14.63 -3.84 -4.39
N SER A 106 15.03 -4.45 -5.50
CA SER A 106 15.40 -3.77 -6.75
C SER A 106 14.28 -3.70 -7.79
N LEU A 107 13.10 -4.29 -7.49
CA LEU A 107 12.01 -4.30 -8.45
C LEU A 107 11.41 -2.91 -8.64
N PRO A 108 10.96 -2.56 -9.86
CA PRO A 108 10.31 -1.29 -10.13
C PRO A 108 8.95 -1.18 -9.41
N ASN A 109 8.43 0.05 -9.26
CA ASN A 109 7.20 0.33 -8.51
C ASN A 109 5.96 -0.36 -9.06
N ASP A 110 5.89 -0.60 -10.36
CA ASP A 110 4.79 -1.24 -11.06
C ASP A 110 4.82 -2.77 -11.00
N SER A 111 5.96 -3.37 -10.60
CA SER A 111 6.08 -4.82 -10.45
C SER A 111 4.95 -5.41 -9.60
N PRO A 112 4.29 -6.51 -10.02
CA PRO A 112 3.23 -7.15 -9.24
C PRO A 112 3.71 -7.69 -7.89
N PHE A 113 5.01 -7.96 -7.74
CA PHE A 113 5.62 -8.52 -6.53
C PHE A 113 6.03 -7.46 -5.50
N VAL A 114 5.89 -6.19 -5.81
CA VAL A 114 5.98 -5.11 -4.82
C VAL A 114 4.62 -4.97 -4.16
N LEU A 115 4.58 -5.08 -2.83
CA LEU A 115 3.34 -4.92 -2.08
C LEU A 115 2.89 -3.47 -2.17
N LYS A 116 1.63 -3.26 -2.56
CA LYS A 116 1.05 -1.93 -2.83
C LYS A 116 -0.47 -1.94 -2.76
N SER A 117 -1.09 -0.90 -3.28
CA SER A 117 -2.56 -0.77 -3.37
C SER A 117 -3.27 -0.85 -2.00
N GLY A 118 -2.56 -0.43 -0.95
CA GLY A 118 -3.02 -0.52 0.42
C GLY A 118 -3.87 0.66 0.89
N TYR A 119 -4.24 0.59 2.17
CA TYR A 119 -5.00 1.60 2.89
C TYR A 119 -4.66 1.55 4.38
N ILE A 120 -5.02 2.60 5.12
CA ILE A 120 -4.98 2.61 6.58
C ILE A 120 -6.29 2.02 7.11
N ALA A 121 -6.22 0.91 7.84
CA ALA A 121 -7.36 0.31 8.50
C ALA A 121 -7.78 1.12 9.75
N GLU A 122 -9.01 0.93 10.23
CA GLU A 122 -9.53 1.56 11.47
C GLU A 122 -8.67 1.22 12.70
N THR A 123 -7.99 0.08 12.69
CA THR A 123 -7.02 -0.33 13.72
C THR A 123 -5.73 0.49 13.74
N GLY A 124 -5.52 1.34 12.72
CA GLY A 124 -4.29 2.11 12.52
C GLY A 124 -3.16 1.34 11.82
N SER A 125 -3.41 0.08 11.43
CA SER A 125 -2.50 -0.71 10.61
C SER A 125 -2.53 -0.22 9.15
N TYR A 126 -1.40 -0.30 8.46
CA TYR A 126 -1.39 -0.22 7.01
C TYR A 126 -1.54 -1.62 6.43
N VAL A 127 -2.47 -1.79 5.51
CA VAL A 127 -2.77 -3.07 4.86
C VAL A 127 -2.26 -3.01 3.43
N PHE A 128 -1.38 -3.93 3.05
CA PHE A 128 -0.84 -4.05 1.69
C PHE A 128 -1.49 -5.23 0.97
N SER A 129 -1.72 -5.10 -0.33
CA SER A 129 -2.02 -6.24 -1.19
C SER A 129 -0.71 -7.00 -1.49
N TYR A 130 -0.73 -8.31 -1.31
CA TYR A 130 0.36 -9.22 -1.59
C TYR A 130 0.02 -10.17 -2.73
N ILE A 131 0.92 -10.26 -3.70
CA ILE A 131 0.90 -11.22 -4.80
C ILE A 131 2.27 -11.89 -4.83
N GLY A 132 2.31 -13.17 -4.50
CA GLY A 132 3.53 -13.98 -4.52
C GLY A 132 3.83 -14.54 -5.91
N ARG A 133 5.01 -15.18 -6.06
CA ARG A 133 5.45 -15.80 -7.32
C ARG A 133 4.51 -16.92 -7.76
N ASN A 134 4.00 -17.68 -6.78
CA ASN A 134 3.07 -18.78 -6.99
C ASN A 134 1.60 -18.35 -6.73
N ASN A 135 1.22 -17.16 -7.21
CA ASN A 135 -0.11 -16.61 -6.95
C ASN A 135 -1.25 -17.48 -7.48
N LYS A 136 -1.03 -18.22 -8.55
CA LYS A 136 -2.02 -19.18 -9.09
C LYS A 136 -2.25 -20.39 -8.18
N CYS A 137 -1.32 -20.65 -7.26
CA CYS A 137 -1.39 -21.72 -6.27
C CYS A 137 -1.67 -21.16 -4.86
N GLY A 138 -2.37 -20.03 -4.74
CA GLY A 138 -2.83 -19.48 -3.49
C GLY A 138 -1.85 -18.58 -2.74
N GLN A 139 -0.71 -18.21 -3.35
CA GLN A 139 0.27 -17.32 -2.72
C GLN A 139 -0.16 -15.84 -2.88
N ASN A 140 -1.30 -15.48 -2.27
CA ASN A 140 -1.90 -14.14 -2.31
C ASN A 140 -2.51 -13.79 -0.95
N GLY A 141 -2.66 -12.49 -0.67
CA GLY A 141 -3.35 -12.06 0.53
C GLY A 141 -3.16 -10.60 0.89
N TRP A 142 -3.43 -10.32 2.15
CA TRP A 142 -3.26 -9.00 2.75
C TRP A 142 -2.15 -9.05 3.81
N VAL A 143 -1.16 -8.19 3.67
CA VAL A 143 -0.10 -8.02 4.67
C VAL A 143 -0.50 -6.84 5.56
N PHE A 144 -0.67 -7.14 6.84
CA PHE A 144 -0.94 -6.15 7.88
C PHE A 144 0.37 -5.71 8.50
N PHE A 145 0.60 -4.41 8.51
CA PHE A 145 1.76 -3.79 9.15
C PHE A 145 1.28 -2.80 10.20
N ASN A 146 1.64 -3.03 11.46
CA ASN A 146 1.22 -2.21 12.60
C ASN A 146 2.44 -1.71 13.37
N GLN A 147 2.61 -0.38 13.47
CA GLN A 147 3.61 0.18 14.36
C GLN A 147 3.16 0.00 15.82
N THR A 148 4.05 -0.52 16.67
CA THR A 148 3.77 -0.70 18.09
C THR A 148 3.55 0.65 18.77
N LYS A 149 2.46 0.77 19.53
CA LYS A 149 2.11 2.01 20.25
C LYS A 149 3.26 2.45 21.14
N ASN A 150 3.46 3.76 21.25
CA ASN A 150 4.47 4.40 22.09
C ASN A 150 5.93 4.04 21.73
N THR A 151 6.17 3.55 20.51
CA THR A 151 7.52 3.30 19.99
C THR A 151 7.64 3.87 18.57
N THR A 152 8.85 4.26 18.17
CA THR A 152 9.13 4.69 16.80
C THR A 152 9.90 3.65 15.98
N ASN A 153 10.42 2.64 16.66
CA ASN A 153 11.35 1.65 16.10
C ASN A 153 10.85 0.19 16.23
N LYS A 154 9.63 -0.03 16.69
CA LYS A 154 9.01 -1.36 16.77
C LYS A 154 7.73 -1.42 15.96
N ALA A 155 7.55 -2.52 15.26
CA ALA A 155 6.33 -2.82 14.50
C ALA A 155 6.04 -4.31 14.53
N LYS A 156 4.85 -4.68 14.04
CA LYS A 156 4.44 -6.07 13.84
C LYS A 156 3.91 -6.24 12.42
N LEU A 157 4.11 -7.42 11.88
CA LEU A 157 3.65 -7.78 10.53
C LEU A 157 3.11 -9.21 10.52
N PHE A 158 2.06 -9.47 9.75
CA PHE A 158 1.63 -10.82 9.37
C PHE A 158 0.93 -10.80 8.01
N LEU A 159 0.87 -11.97 7.36
CA LEU A 159 0.10 -12.23 6.14
C LEU A 159 -1.22 -12.92 6.48
N SER A 160 -2.33 -12.32 6.09
CA SER A 160 -3.64 -12.99 5.99
C SER A 160 -3.82 -13.52 4.58
N VAL A 161 -3.74 -14.83 4.41
CA VAL A 161 -3.87 -15.47 3.10
C VAL A 161 -5.31 -15.35 2.61
N GLN A 162 -5.47 -14.92 1.35
CA GLN A 162 -6.76 -14.76 0.68
C GLN A 162 -6.77 -15.50 -0.67
N GLY A 163 -5.67 -16.18 -0.97
CA GLY A 163 -5.48 -16.82 -2.25
C GLY A 163 -6.28 -18.11 -2.39
N GLU A 164 -7.00 -18.23 -3.49
CA GLU A 164 -7.56 -19.50 -3.96
C GLU A 164 -6.57 -20.17 -4.89
N SER A 165 -6.55 -21.52 -4.88
CA SER A 165 -5.80 -22.27 -5.88
C SER A 165 -6.61 -22.36 -7.15
N TYR A 166 -6.04 -21.95 -8.28
CA TYR A 166 -6.68 -22.08 -9.58
C TYR A 166 -6.55 -23.52 -10.09
N PRO A 167 -7.46 -23.98 -10.99
CA PRO A 167 -7.39 -25.33 -11.58
C PRO A 167 -6.09 -25.65 -12.29
N ILE A 168 -5.33 -24.64 -12.69
CA ILE A 168 -4.01 -24.79 -13.35
C ILE A 168 -2.85 -24.96 -12.36
N CYS A 169 -3.13 -25.06 -11.06
CA CYS A 169 -2.13 -25.33 -10.04
C CYS A 169 -1.98 -26.85 -9.88
N ASP A 170 -1.05 -27.43 -10.62
CA ASP A 170 -0.80 -28.89 -10.63
C ASP A 170 -0.04 -29.39 -9.39
N THR A 171 0.57 -28.48 -8.61
CA THR A 171 1.44 -28.81 -7.48
C THR A 171 0.76 -28.71 -6.12
N GLY A 172 -0.56 -28.39 -6.10
CA GLY A 172 -1.29 -28.07 -4.86
C GLY A 172 -0.98 -26.68 -4.30
N PRO A 173 -1.51 -26.33 -3.12
CA PRO A 173 -1.32 -25.01 -2.52
C PRO A 173 0.16 -24.68 -2.32
N ALA A 174 0.58 -23.48 -2.76
CA ALA A 174 1.95 -23.03 -2.58
C ALA A 174 2.24 -22.68 -1.11
N GLU A 175 3.44 -23.01 -0.66
CA GLU A 175 3.94 -22.58 0.64
C GLU A 175 4.00 -21.05 0.69
N GLN A 176 3.55 -20.47 1.81
CA GLN A 176 3.60 -19.03 2.02
C GLN A 176 5.00 -18.63 2.49
N ILE A 177 5.58 -17.62 1.84
CA ILE A 177 6.93 -17.13 2.16
C ILE A 177 6.94 -15.96 3.14
N LEU A 178 5.79 -15.30 3.34
CA LEU A 178 5.62 -14.25 4.35
C LEU A 178 5.04 -14.85 5.64
N PRO A 179 5.32 -14.24 6.81
CA PRO A 179 4.86 -14.72 8.10
C PRO A 179 3.34 -14.80 8.20
N LEU A 180 2.82 -15.97 8.60
CA LEU A 180 1.39 -16.21 8.85
C LEU A 180 0.93 -15.76 10.23
N ASP A 181 1.88 -15.62 11.16
CA ASP A 181 1.66 -15.10 12.50
C ASP A 181 2.29 -13.72 12.66
N TRP A 182 1.86 -12.98 13.67
CA TRP A 182 2.46 -11.70 14.02
C TRP A 182 3.93 -11.85 14.40
N ILE A 183 4.82 -11.28 13.59
CA ILE A 183 6.24 -11.17 13.94
C ILE A 183 6.58 -9.75 14.39
N GLU A 184 7.56 -9.65 15.27
CA GLU A 184 8.11 -8.36 15.67
C GLU A 184 9.19 -7.88 14.70
N LEU A 185 9.11 -6.60 14.38
CA LEU A 185 10.07 -5.92 13.51
C LEU A 185 10.74 -4.78 14.25
N THR A 186 12.02 -4.59 13.96
CA THR A 186 12.81 -3.46 14.48
C THR A 186 13.26 -2.59 13.31
N LYS A 187 13.04 -1.28 13.43
CA LYS A 187 13.48 -0.27 12.46
C LYS A 187 15.00 -0.11 12.53
N GLN A 188 15.60 0.02 11.33
CA GLN A 188 17.04 0.23 11.16
C GLN A 188 17.36 1.71 10.97
#